data_355eb2a2003f2fc917c434b1833be394
#
_entry.id   355eb2a2003f2fc917c434b1833be394
#
_cell.length_a   1.000
_cell.length_b   1.000
_cell.length_c   1.000
_cell.angle_alpha   90.00
_cell.angle_beta   90.00
_cell.angle_gamma   90.00
#
_symmetry.space_group_name_H-M   'P 1'
#
loop_
_entity.id
_entity.type
_entity.pdbx_description
1 polymer ?
#
loop_
_entity_poly.entity_id
_entity_poly.type
_entity_poly.pdbx_seq_one_letter_code
_entity_poly.pdbx_strand_id
1 'polypeptide(L)'
;SRGLGDVYKRQVLTFAKIGITAAAGIINFVVLTAALSGCNSGMYSCGRMLYALAKNRQLPAAMAKVSRHGVPVAGVAVSIAILLIGSCLNYIIPNPQRVFVYVYSASVLPGMVPWFVILISQLRFRRAHKAAIASHPFRSILFPWANYVTMAFLICVLIGMYFNEDTRMSLFVGIIFMLVVTAIYKVFGLNRHGKAHKLEE
;
A
#
# COMPACT_ATOMS: atom_id res chain seq x y z
N SER A 1 -20.33 7.21 -10.36
CA SER A 1 -18.99 6.60 -10.26
C SER A 1 -18.88 5.42 -11.22
N ARG A 2 -18.12 5.62 -12.27
CA ARG A 2 -17.87 4.58 -13.28
C ARG A 2 -16.65 3.79 -12.82
N GLY A 3 -16.88 2.80 -11.94
CA GLY A 3 -15.82 2.00 -11.36
C GLY A 3 -15.19 1.01 -12.36
N LEU A 4 -14.05 0.42 -11.97
CA LEU A 4 -13.34 -0.65 -12.70
C LEU A 4 -14.29 -1.77 -13.17
N GLY A 5 -15.36 -2.06 -12.43
CA GLY A 5 -16.40 -3.01 -12.80
C GLY A 5 -17.19 -2.61 -14.05
N ASP A 6 -17.38 -1.30 -14.30
CA ASP A 6 -18.08 -0.83 -15.50
C ASP A 6 -17.19 -0.90 -16.73
N VAL A 7 -15.89 -0.65 -16.58
CA VAL A 7 -14.90 -0.81 -17.67
C VAL A 7 -14.83 -2.28 -18.07
N TYR A 8 -14.75 -3.17 -17.09
CA TYR A 8 -14.75 -4.62 -17.31
C TYR A 8 -16.03 -5.10 -18.00
N LYS A 9 -17.22 -4.71 -17.53
CA LYS A 9 -18.49 -5.02 -18.17
C LYS A 9 -18.54 -4.55 -19.63
N ARG A 10 -18.01 -3.36 -19.91
CA ARG A 10 -17.97 -2.84 -21.28
C ARG A 10 -17.04 -3.65 -22.18
N GLN A 11 -15.86 -4.07 -21.68
CA GLN A 11 -14.97 -4.93 -22.42
C GLN A 11 -15.65 -6.27 -22.79
N VAL A 12 -16.28 -6.93 -21.82
CA VAL A 12 -17.01 -8.18 -22.03
C VAL A 12 -18.14 -7.99 -23.05
N LEU A 13 -18.92 -6.91 -22.95
CA LEU A 13 -20.00 -6.59 -23.87
C LEU A 13 -19.49 -6.29 -25.28
N THR A 14 -18.34 -5.63 -25.42
CA THR A 14 -17.74 -5.34 -26.73
C THR A 14 -17.31 -6.63 -27.43
N PHE A 15 -16.67 -7.54 -26.70
CA PHE A 15 -16.26 -8.85 -27.27
C PHE A 15 -17.46 -9.75 -27.57
N ALA A 16 -18.51 -9.71 -26.75
CA ALA A 16 -19.75 -10.44 -27.03
C ALA A 16 -20.44 -9.94 -28.31
N LYS A 17 -20.40 -8.63 -28.58
CA LYS A 17 -20.94 -8.03 -29.81
C LYS A 17 -20.15 -8.40 -31.09
N ILE A 18 -18.88 -8.75 -30.94
CA ILE A 18 -18.00 -9.19 -32.04
C ILE A 18 -18.15 -10.71 -32.32
N GLY A 19 -19.04 -11.42 -31.57
CA GLY A 19 -19.35 -12.83 -31.79
C GLY A 19 -18.39 -13.82 -31.12
N ILE A 20 -17.49 -13.35 -30.24
CA ILE A 20 -16.55 -14.21 -29.50
C ILE A 20 -17.15 -14.53 -28.13
N THR A 21 -18.03 -15.52 -28.06
CA THR A 21 -18.71 -15.96 -26.83
C THR A 21 -17.73 -16.48 -25.77
N ALA A 22 -16.59 -17.06 -26.18
CA ALA A 22 -15.55 -17.52 -25.25
C ALA A 22 -14.72 -16.38 -24.62
N ALA A 23 -14.74 -15.17 -25.19
CA ALA A 23 -13.92 -14.05 -24.72
C ALA A 23 -14.28 -13.61 -23.30
N ALA A 24 -15.55 -13.70 -22.93
CA ALA A 24 -15.99 -13.38 -21.58
C ALA A 24 -15.35 -14.31 -20.52
N GLY A 25 -15.29 -15.60 -20.81
CA GLY A 25 -14.64 -16.60 -19.96
C GLY A 25 -13.12 -16.37 -19.84
N ILE A 26 -12.45 -16.09 -20.95
CA ILE A 26 -11.00 -15.81 -20.98
C ILE A 26 -10.69 -14.55 -20.17
N ILE A 27 -11.44 -13.47 -20.34
CA ILE A 27 -11.23 -12.22 -19.62
C ILE A 27 -11.48 -12.43 -18.11
N ASN A 28 -12.54 -13.17 -17.74
CA ASN A 28 -12.81 -13.51 -16.34
C ASN A 28 -11.65 -14.29 -15.73
N PHE A 29 -11.12 -15.28 -16.45
CA PHE A 29 -9.97 -16.07 -16.00
C PHE A 29 -8.73 -15.20 -15.79
N VAL A 30 -8.42 -14.31 -16.75
CA VAL A 30 -7.27 -13.39 -16.67
C VAL A 30 -7.42 -12.44 -15.48
N VAL A 31 -8.60 -11.85 -15.28
CA VAL A 31 -8.85 -10.94 -14.15
C VAL A 31 -8.73 -11.69 -12.82
N LEU A 32 -9.29 -12.89 -12.73
CA LEU A 32 -9.20 -13.72 -11.52
C LEU A 32 -7.75 -14.07 -11.19
N THR A 33 -6.98 -14.53 -12.17
CA THR A 33 -5.56 -14.87 -11.97
C THR A 33 -4.72 -13.65 -11.62
N ALA A 34 -4.98 -12.49 -12.24
CA ALA A 34 -4.32 -11.23 -11.90
C ALA A 34 -4.64 -10.79 -10.45
N ALA A 35 -5.91 -10.89 -10.04
CA ALA A 35 -6.32 -10.58 -8.67
C ALA A 35 -5.66 -11.50 -7.64
N LEU A 36 -5.65 -12.82 -7.89
CA LEU A 36 -4.99 -13.81 -7.03
C LEU A 36 -3.48 -13.55 -6.93
N SER A 37 -2.83 -13.22 -8.05
CA SER A 37 -1.41 -12.86 -8.08
C SER A 37 -1.14 -11.59 -7.26
N GLY A 38 -1.99 -10.58 -7.38
CA GLY A 38 -1.91 -9.35 -6.57
C GLY A 38 -2.07 -9.62 -5.07
N CYS A 39 -3.05 -10.43 -4.68
CA CYS A 39 -3.23 -10.85 -3.29
C CYS A 39 -2.02 -11.62 -2.75
N ASN A 40 -1.46 -12.56 -3.52
CA ASN A 40 -0.29 -13.31 -3.13
C ASN A 40 0.94 -12.41 -2.92
N SER A 41 1.19 -11.49 -3.85
CA SER A 41 2.29 -10.50 -3.74
C SER A 41 2.11 -9.58 -2.53
N GLY A 42 0.88 -9.15 -2.27
CA GLY A 42 0.52 -8.33 -1.11
C GLY A 42 0.78 -9.07 0.21
N MET A 43 0.31 -10.31 0.34
CA MET A 43 0.54 -11.15 1.53
C MET A 43 2.03 -11.40 1.79
N TYR A 44 2.79 -11.69 0.74
CA TYR A 44 4.24 -11.88 0.85
C TYR A 44 4.95 -10.61 1.35
N SER A 45 4.62 -9.46 0.74
CA SER A 45 5.23 -8.18 1.10
C SER A 45 4.86 -7.76 2.53
N CYS A 46 3.59 -7.88 2.91
CA CYS A 46 3.12 -7.58 4.27
C CYS A 46 3.77 -8.51 5.30
N GLY A 47 3.85 -9.81 5.03
CA GLY A 47 4.48 -10.78 5.93
C GLY A 47 5.94 -10.44 6.20
N ARG A 48 6.70 -10.07 5.17
CA ARG A 48 8.10 -9.66 5.31
C ARG A 48 8.26 -8.32 6.03
N MET A 49 7.37 -7.36 5.79
CA MET A 49 7.38 -6.07 6.46
C MET A 49 7.13 -6.22 7.96
N LEU A 50 6.11 -7.03 8.34
CA LEU A 50 5.81 -7.33 9.74
C LEU A 50 6.98 -8.04 10.44
N TYR A 51 7.63 -8.97 9.76
CA TYR A 51 8.84 -9.61 10.26
C TYR A 51 9.98 -8.62 10.49
N ALA A 52 10.25 -7.73 9.53
CA ALA A 52 11.30 -6.72 9.65
C ALA A 52 11.03 -5.76 10.81
N LEU A 53 9.78 -5.31 10.98
CA LEU A 53 9.36 -4.46 12.10
C LEU A 53 9.52 -5.18 13.45
N ALA A 54 9.18 -6.48 13.52
CA ALA A 54 9.35 -7.26 14.73
C ALA A 54 10.83 -7.51 15.07
N LYS A 55 11.68 -7.75 14.06
CA LYS A 55 13.13 -7.85 14.24
C LYS A 55 13.73 -6.56 14.78
N ASN A 56 13.20 -5.41 14.37
CA ASN A 56 13.59 -4.09 14.88
C ASN A 56 12.90 -3.72 16.22
N ARG A 57 12.30 -4.69 16.91
CA ARG A 57 11.59 -4.50 18.20
C ARG A 57 10.43 -3.49 18.14
N GLN A 58 9.89 -3.23 16.96
CA GLN A 58 8.74 -2.34 16.76
C GLN A 58 7.40 -3.08 16.79
N LEU A 59 7.43 -4.41 16.81
CA LEU A 59 6.27 -5.29 16.97
C LEU A 59 6.60 -6.42 17.95
N PRO A 60 5.58 -7.14 18.47
CA PRO A 60 5.79 -8.26 19.35
C PRO A 60 6.74 -9.33 18.76
N ALA A 61 7.62 -9.87 19.58
CA ALA A 61 8.63 -10.85 19.17
C ALA A 61 8.04 -12.11 18.51
N ALA A 62 6.76 -12.43 18.78
CA ALA A 62 6.06 -13.52 18.13
C ALA A 62 6.03 -13.39 16.60
N MET A 63 6.00 -12.17 16.06
CA MET A 63 6.02 -11.91 14.62
C MET A 63 7.41 -12.03 13.98
N ALA A 64 8.48 -12.11 14.78
CA ALA A 64 9.84 -12.36 14.32
C ALA A 64 10.15 -13.85 14.12
N LYS A 65 9.21 -14.75 14.45
CA LYS A 65 9.40 -16.19 14.26
C LYS A 65 9.23 -16.56 12.78
N VAL A 66 10.19 -17.33 12.28
CA VAL A 66 10.15 -17.90 10.92
C VAL A 66 9.99 -19.41 10.99
N SER A 67 9.37 -19.99 9.98
CA SER A 67 9.28 -21.44 9.81
C SER A 67 10.63 -22.06 9.47
N ARG A 68 10.72 -23.40 9.43
CA ARG A 68 11.91 -24.13 8.97
C ARG A 68 12.34 -23.75 7.54
N HIS A 69 11.43 -23.24 6.73
CA HIS A 69 11.66 -22.77 5.36
C HIS A 69 11.94 -21.26 5.25
N GLY A 70 12.16 -20.55 6.37
CA GLY A 70 12.44 -19.11 6.38
C GLY A 70 11.23 -18.21 6.15
N VAL A 71 9.99 -18.76 6.20
CA VAL A 71 8.77 -17.99 6.00
C VAL A 71 8.28 -17.36 7.31
N PRO A 72 7.95 -16.07 7.38
CA PRO A 72 7.41 -15.40 8.57
C PRO A 72 5.92 -15.76 8.75
N VAL A 73 5.65 -16.94 9.30
CA VAL A 73 4.29 -17.52 9.40
C VAL A 73 3.32 -16.61 10.13
N ALA A 74 3.74 -16.00 11.23
CA ALA A 74 2.88 -15.10 12.00
C ALA A 74 2.46 -13.86 11.20
N GLY A 75 3.38 -13.26 10.46
CA GLY A 75 3.08 -12.11 9.59
C GLY A 75 2.13 -12.48 8.45
N VAL A 76 2.36 -13.62 7.82
CA VAL A 76 1.47 -14.14 6.76
C VAL A 76 0.09 -14.47 7.33
N ALA A 77 0.00 -15.12 8.50
CA ALA A 77 -1.28 -15.45 9.14
C ALA A 77 -2.11 -14.19 9.46
N VAL A 78 -1.47 -13.12 9.97
CA VAL A 78 -2.14 -11.83 10.21
C VAL A 78 -2.65 -11.23 8.91
N SER A 79 -1.85 -11.27 7.83
CA SER A 79 -2.27 -10.76 6.52
C SER A 79 -3.48 -11.54 5.98
N ILE A 80 -3.48 -12.86 6.09
CA ILE A 80 -4.61 -13.72 5.70
C ILE A 80 -5.85 -13.40 6.56
N ALA A 81 -5.71 -13.25 7.87
CA ALA A 81 -6.82 -12.92 8.76
C ALA A 81 -7.48 -11.60 8.38
N ILE A 82 -6.69 -10.55 8.06
CA ILE A 82 -7.19 -9.26 7.62
C ILE A 82 -7.93 -9.38 6.27
N LEU A 83 -7.39 -10.16 5.33
CA LEU A 83 -8.06 -10.42 4.04
C LEU A 83 -9.38 -11.15 4.22
N LEU A 84 -9.44 -12.15 5.10
CA LEU A 84 -10.66 -12.88 5.42
C LEU A 84 -11.71 -11.95 6.05
N ILE A 85 -11.32 -11.10 7.01
CA ILE A 85 -12.22 -10.10 7.60
C ILE A 85 -12.77 -9.18 6.50
N GLY A 86 -11.91 -8.64 5.63
CA GLY A 86 -12.32 -7.80 4.51
C GLY A 86 -13.29 -8.52 3.55
N SER A 87 -13.05 -9.80 3.28
CA SER A 87 -13.94 -10.64 2.48
C SER A 87 -15.29 -10.88 3.15
N CYS A 88 -15.29 -11.18 4.46
CA CYS A 88 -16.53 -11.37 5.24
C CYS A 88 -17.38 -10.10 5.29
N LEU A 89 -16.77 -8.91 5.34
CA LEU A 89 -17.50 -7.65 5.31
C LEU A 89 -18.36 -7.48 4.06
N ASN A 90 -17.94 -8.05 2.93
CA ASN A 90 -18.74 -8.05 1.69
C ASN A 90 -20.07 -8.84 1.80
N TYR A 91 -20.15 -9.82 2.72
CA TYR A 91 -21.37 -10.58 2.96
C TYR A 91 -22.29 -9.91 4.00
N ILE A 92 -21.70 -9.15 4.94
CA ILE A 92 -22.42 -8.50 6.03
C ILE A 92 -23.06 -7.20 5.58
N ILE A 93 -22.38 -6.44 4.71
CA ILE A 93 -22.83 -5.14 4.24
C ILE A 93 -23.65 -5.31 2.95
N PRO A 94 -24.87 -4.79 2.89
CA PRO A 94 -25.79 -4.99 1.76
C PRO A 94 -25.28 -4.43 0.42
N ASN A 95 -24.25 -3.56 0.45
CA ASN A 95 -23.70 -2.93 -0.75
C ASN A 95 -22.18 -3.17 -0.85
N PRO A 96 -21.75 -4.24 -1.56
CA PRO A 96 -20.34 -4.60 -1.71
C PRO A 96 -19.47 -3.49 -2.35
N GLN A 97 -20.07 -2.69 -3.22
CA GLN A 97 -19.36 -1.57 -3.87
C GLN A 97 -18.95 -0.50 -2.87
N ARG A 98 -19.78 -0.20 -1.87
CA ARG A 98 -19.43 0.75 -0.80
C ARG A 98 -18.31 0.22 0.08
N VAL A 99 -18.31 -1.08 0.41
CA VAL A 99 -17.22 -1.72 1.17
C VAL A 99 -15.91 -1.56 0.44
N PHE A 100 -15.89 -1.87 -0.86
CA PHE A 100 -14.70 -1.71 -1.69
C PHE A 100 -14.19 -0.25 -1.67
N VAL A 101 -15.08 0.72 -1.85
CA VAL A 101 -14.73 2.14 -1.83
C VAL A 101 -14.13 2.54 -0.47
N TYR A 102 -14.70 2.12 0.65
CA TYR A 102 -14.19 2.45 1.98
C TYR A 102 -12.81 1.83 2.24
N VAL A 103 -12.62 0.55 1.93
CA VAL A 103 -11.34 -0.15 2.11
C VAL A 103 -10.26 0.46 1.20
N TYR A 104 -10.60 0.69 -0.05
CA TYR A 104 -9.70 1.34 -1.01
C TYR A 104 -9.34 2.76 -0.55
N SER A 105 -10.33 3.53 -0.11
CA SER A 105 -10.15 4.88 0.40
C SER A 105 -9.21 4.93 1.61
N ALA A 106 -9.36 3.99 2.54
CA ALA A 106 -8.49 3.90 3.71
C ALA A 106 -7.03 3.61 3.35
N SER A 107 -6.75 3.00 2.20
CA SER A 107 -5.39 2.63 1.77
C SER A 107 -4.69 3.69 0.91
N VAL A 108 -5.42 4.60 0.26
CA VAL A 108 -4.84 5.58 -0.68
C VAL A 108 -3.87 6.52 0.03
N LEU A 109 -4.29 7.19 1.10
CA LEU A 109 -3.44 8.14 1.81
C LEU A 109 -2.22 7.47 2.47
N PRO A 110 -2.37 6.37 3.23
CA PRO A 110 -1.22 5.63 3.75
C PRO A 110 -0.26 5.14 2.67
N GLY A 111 -0.79 4.79 1.48
CA GLY A 111 0.02 4.40 0.32
C GLY A 111 0.86 5.55 -0.24
N MET A 112 0.42 6.80 -0.13
CA MET A 112 1.17 7.97 -0.59
C MET A 112 2.27 8.42 0.39
N VAL A 113 2.12 8.16 1.70
CA VAL A 113 3.11 8.56 2.72
C VAL A 113 4.51 8.01 2.44
N PRO A 114 4.72 6.73 2.11
CA PRO A 114 6.02 6.20 1.74
C PRO A 114 6.67 6.95 0.57
N TRP A 115 5.91 7.40 -0.42
CA TRP A 115 6.42 8.14 -1.57
C TRP A 115 7.04 9.47 -1.13
N PHE A 116 6.36 10.22 -0.25
CA PHE A 116 6.94 11.44 0.33
C PHE A 116 8.19 11.14 1.15
N VAL A 117 8.15 10.09 1.98
CA VAL A 117 9.30 9.70 2.80
C VAL A 117 10.50 9.32 1.93
N ILE A 118 10.30 8.58 0.84
CA ILE A 118 11.37 8.21 -0.12
C ILE A 118 11.97 9.45 -0.76
N LEU A 119 11.15 10.39 -1.26
CA LEU A 119 11.62 11.61 -1.89
C LEU A 119 12.42 12.49 -0.92
N ILE A 120 11.92 12.66 0.31
CA ILE A 120 12.61 13.44 1.35
C ILE A 120 13.91 12.76 1.77
N SER A 121 13.89 11.44 1.95
CA SER A 121 15.09 10.66 2.30
C SER A 121 16.16 10.75 1.21
N GLN A 122 15.78 10.68 -0.04
CA GLN A 122 16.68 10.83 -1.18
C GLN A 122 17.32 12.23 -1.19
N LEU A 123 16.53 13.28 -0.95
CA LEU A 123 17.06 14.66 -0.86
C LEU A 123 18.08 14.80 0.28
N ARG A 124 17.75 14.28 1.47
CA ARG A 124 18.63 14.33 2.64
C ARG A 124 19.91 13.52 2.41
N PHE A 125 19.77 12.30 1.93
CA PHE A 125 20.91 11.41 1.65
C PHE A 125 21.91 12.04 0.66
N ARG A 126 21.41 12.59 -0.44
CA ARG A 126 22.26 13.23 -1.45
C ARG A 126 22.94 14.51 -0.95
N ARG A 127 22.28 15.26 -0.05
CA ARG A 127 22.89 16.44 0.57
C ARG A 127 24.01 16.06 1.54
N ALA A 128 23.80 14.95 2.30
CA ALA A 128 24.78 14.47 3.28
C ALA A 128 26.01 13.81 2.63
N HIS A 129 25.84 13.09 1.51
CA HIS A 129 26.88 12.26 0.90
C HIS A 129 27.28 12.74 -0.50
N LYS A 130 27.47 14.05 -0.68
CA LYS A 130 27.80 14.67 -1.99
C LYS A 130 29.02 14.04 -2.67
N ALA A 131 30.10 13.79 -1.91
CA ALA A 131 31.34 13.25 -2.44
C ALA A 131 31.20 11.79 -2.93
N ALA A 132 30.54 10.94 -2.15
CA ALA A 132 30.30 9.54 -2.51
C ALA A 132 29.39 9.39 -3.74
N ILE A 133 28.44 10.31 -3.91
CA ILE A 133 27.52 10.30 -5.06
C ILE A 133 28.19 10.82 -6.32
N ALA A 134 29.21 11.67 -6.20
CA ALA A 134 29.93 12.19 -7.37
C ALA A 134 30.61 11.10 -8.20
N SER A 135 31.04 10.01 -7.57
CA SER A 135 31.66 8.84 -8.21
C SER A 135 30.69 7.71 -8.56
N HIS A 136 29.41 7.82 -8.19
CA HIS A 136 28.44 6.74 -8.37
C HIS A 136 27.94 6.66 -9.83
N PRO A 137 27.92 5.47 -10.48
CA PRO A 137 27.52 5.32 -11.88
C PRO A 137 26.04 5.65 -12.12
N PHE A 138 25.17 5.41 -11.14
CA PHE A 138 23.73 5.71 -11.23
C PHE A 138 23.40 7.06 -10.59
N ARG A 139 23.51 8.13 -11.37
CA ARG A 139 23.09 9.48 -10.96
C ARG A 139 21.74 9.82 -11.60
N SER A 140 20.80 10.30 -10.81
CA SER A 140 19.59 10.94 -11.38
C SER A 140 20.01 12.25 -12.07
N ILE A 141 19.77 12.34 -13.37
CA ILE A 141 20.22 13.44 -14.24
C ILE A 141 19.56 14.77 -13.83
N LEU A 142 18.29 14.73 -13.43
CA LEU A 142 17.48 15.91 -13.09
C LEU A 142 17.41 16.20 -11.57
N PHE A 143 18.34 15.69 -10.77
CA PHE A 143 18.40 16.02 -9.35
C PHE A 143 18.87 17.47 -9.13
N PRO A 144 18.27 18.29 -8.24
CA PRO A 144 17.13 17.99 -7.32
C PRO A 144 15.75 18.26 -7.91
N TRP A 145 15.65 18.80 -9.11
CA TRP A 145 14.40 19.27 -9.72
C TRP A 145 13.34 18.16 -9.84
N ALA A 146 13.76 16.95 -10.26
CA ALA A 146 12.83 15.82 -10.38
C ALA A 146 12.12 15.52 -9.06
N ASN A 147 12.83 15.60 -7.92
CA ASN A 147 12.23 15.36 -6.61
C ASN A 147 11.20 16.43 -6.25
N TYR A 148 11.49 17.70 -6.51
CA TYR A 148 10.55 18.78 -6.23
C TYR A 148 9.34 18.72 -7.13
N VAL A 149 9.51 18.45 -8.42
CA VAL A 149 8.40 18.27 -9.36
C VAL A 149 7.51 17.10 -8.95
N THR A 150 8.10 15.96 -8.58
CA THR A 150 7.33 14.80 -8.12
C THR A 150 6.60 15.10 -6.82
N MET A 151 7.23 15.78 -5.86
CA MET A 151 6.55 16.22 -4.62
C MET A 151 5.39 17.17 -4.91
N ALA A 152 5.60 18.17 -5.78
CA ALA A 152 4.55 19.09 -6.20
C ALA A 152 3.38 18.34 -6.87
N PHE A 153 3.70 17.40 -7.76
CA PHE A 153 2.69 16.54 -8.39
C PHE A 153 1.86 15.75 -7.38
N LEU A 154 2.51 15.10 -6.39
CA LEU A 154 1.81 14.37 -5.32
C LEU A 154 0.90 15.30 -4.50
N ILE A 155 1.35 16.52 -4.21
CA ILE A 155 0.54 17.53 -3.52
C ILE A 155 -0.66 17.94 -4.39
N CYS A 156 -0.44 18.18 -5.68
CA CYS A 156 -1.53 18.47 -6.62
C CYS A 156 -2.57 17.34 -6.67
N VAL A 157 -2.13 16.09 -6.64
CA VAL A 157 -3.04 14.93 -6.58
C VAL A 157 -3.88 14.97 -5.30
N LEU A 158 -3.28 15.24 -4.14
CA LEU A 158 -4.01 15.35 -2.87
C LEU A 158 -5.03 16.50 -2.89
N ILE A 159 -4.64 17.65 -3.47
CA ILE A 159 -5.53 18.80 -3.65
C ILE A 159 -6.69 18.44 -4.60
N GLY A 160 -6.38 17.77 -5.72
CA GLY A 160 -7.39 17.29 -6.65
C GLY A 160 -8.39 16.32 -6.04
N MET A 161 -7.90 15.40 -5.17
CA MET A 161 -8.76 14.50 -4.41
C MET A 161 -9.70 15.24 -3.43
N TYR A 162 -9.26 16.35 -2.87
CA TYR A 162 -10.11 17.18 -1.98
C TYR A 162 -11.26 17.85 -2.71
N PHE A 163 -11.03 18.34 -3.93
CA PHE A 163 -12.05 19.00 -4.74
C PHE A 163 -13.05 18.03 -5.40
N ASN A 164 -12.71 16.76 -5.52
CA ASN A 164 -13.59 15.75 -6.09
C ASN A 164 -14.41 15.10 -4.98
N GLU A 165 -15.75 15.17 -5.07
CA GLU A 165 -16.67 14.65 -4.06
C GLU A 165 -16.51 13.14 -3.83
N ASP A 166 -16.27 12.36 -4.88
CA ASP A 166 -16.11 10.91 -4.81
C ASP A 166 -14.84 10.50 -4.05
N THR A 167 -13.76 11.30 -4.14
CA THR A 167 -12.46 10.99 -3.53
C THR A 167 -12.20 11.73 -2.23
N ARG A 168 -12.95 12.80 -1.95
CA ARG A 168 -12.81 13.58 -0.71
C ARG A 168 -13.04 12.73 0.54
N MET A 169 -14.04 11.84 0.51
CA MET A 169 -14.28 10.89 1.61
C MET A 169 -13.07 9.99 1.86
N SER A 170 -12.38 9.60 0.80
CA SER A 170 -11.14 8.79 0.87
C SER A 170 -10.03 9.48 1.65
N LEU A 171 -9.88 10.80 1.50
CA LEU A 171 -8.89 11.57 2.27
C LEU A 171 -9.23 11.57 3.76
N PHE A 172 -10.49 11.85 4.13
CA PHE A 172 -10.91 11.86 5.54
C PHE A 172 -10.72 10.50 6.20
N VAL A 173 -11.18 9.42 5.54
CA VAL A 173 -11.00 8.05 6.04
C VAL A 173 -9.51 7.70 6.18
N GLY A 174 -8.68 8.08 5.19
CA GLY A 174 -7.24 7.86 5.24
C GLY A 174 -6.56 8.64 6.38
N ILE A 175 -6.94 9.89 6.63
CA ILE A 175 -6.42 10.69 7.75
C ILE A 175 -6.80 10.05 9.09
N ILE A 176 -8.07 9.67 9.27
CA ILE A 176 -8.54 9.01 10.48
C ILE A 176 -7.76 7.71 10.70
N PHE A 177 -7.59 6.90 9.67
CA PHE A 177 -6.81 5.67 9.74
C PHE A 177 -5.37 5.94 10.19
N MET A 178 -4.69 6.94 9.62
CA MET A 178 -3.33 7.32 9.99
C MET A 178 -3.25 7.81 11.45
N LEU A 179 -4.24 8.57 11.91
CA LEU A 179 -4.32 9.02 13.30
C LEU A 179 -4.49 7.84 14.26
N VAL A 180 -5.38 6.89 13.94
CA VAL A 180 -5.61 5.68 14.73
C VAL A 180 -4.35 4.83 14.81
N VAL A 181 -3.68 4.57 13.69
CA VAL A 181 -2.42 3.80 13.66
C VAL A 181 -1.34 4.50 14.49
N THR A 182 -1.22 5.83 14.35
CA THR A 182 -0.25 6.62 15.13
C THR A 182 -0.57 6.59 16.62
N ALA A 183 -1.84 6.67 17.00
CA ALA A 183 -2.28 6.57 18.39
C ALA A 183 -1.96 5.19 18.97
N ILE A 184 -2.29 4.11 18.26
CA ILE A 184 -1.95 2.75 18.64
C ILE A 184 -0.44 2.60 18.86
N TYR A 185 0.36 3.10 17.92
CA TYR A 185 1.83 3.05 18.00
C TYR A 185 2.36 3.76 19.25
N LYS A 186 1.79 4.92 19.61
CA LYS A 186 2.17 5.66 20.82
C LYS A 186 1.71 4.99 22.10
N VAL A 187 0.45 4.50 22.14
CA VAL A 187 -0.14 3.86 23.35
C VAL A 187 0.60 2.58 23.71
N PHE A 188 0.92 1.75 22.73
CA PHE A 188 1.67 0.52 22.98
C PHE A 188 3.17 0.76 23.26
N GLY A 189 3.62 2.00 23.29
CA GLY A 189 4.99 2.37 23.68
C GLY A 189 6.07 1.82 22.73
N LEU A 190 5.70 1.41 21.53
CA LEU A 190 6.60 0.82 20.52
C LEU A 190 7.74 1.76 20.12
N ASN A 191 7.56 3.08 20.38
CA ASN A 191 8.59 4.10 20.14
C ASN A 191 9.77 4.03 21.14
N ARG A 192 9.56 3.48 22.35
CA ARG A 192 10.62 3.41 23.39
C ARG A 192 11.67 2.36 23.06
N HIS A 193 11.27 1.25 22.42
CA HIS A 193 12.17 0.15 22.08
C HIS A 193 13.10 0.47 20.89
N GLY A 194 12.65 1.31 19.94
CA GLY A 194 13.48 1.73 18.80
C GLY A 194 14.55 2.77 19.15
N LYS A 195 14.39 3.53 20.25
CA LYS A 195 15.41 4.49 20.70
C LYS A 195 16.58 3.83 21.44
N ALA A 196 16.35 2.75 22.15
CA ALA A 196 17.38 2.04 22.89
C ALA A 196 18.45 1.43 21.96
N HIS A 197 18.03 0.93 20.79
CA HIS A 197 18.95 0.32 19.82
C HIS A 197 19.87 1.33 19.11
N LYS A 198 19.44 2.60 18.99
CA LYS A 198 20.27 3.67 18.37
C LYS A 198 21.35 4.23 19.29
N LEU A 199 21.34 3.87 20.55
CA LEU A 199 22.36 4.30 21.52
C LEU A 199 23.41 3.22 21.76
N GLU A 200 23.23 2.02 21.19
CA GLU A 200 24.17 0.88 21.28
C GLU A 200 24.99 0.66 19.99
N GLU A 201 24.72 1.41 18.91
CA GLU A 201 25.53 1.52 17.68
C GLU A 201 26.38 2.80 17.69
#